data_ab197deeeaa2a69acb60ea2afac4a426
#
_entry.id   ab197deeeaa2a69acb60ea2afac4a426
#
_cell.length_a   1.000
_cell.length_b   1.000
_cell.length_c   1.000
_cell.angle_alpha   90.00
_cell.angle_beta   90.00
_cell.angle_gamma   90.00
#
_symmetry.space_group_name_H-M   'P 1'
#
loop_
_entity.id
_entity.type
_entity.pdbx_description
1 polymer ?
#
loop_
_entity_poly.entity_id
_entity_poly.type
_entity_poly.pdbx_seq_one_letter_code
_entity_poly.pdbx_strand_id
1 'polypeptide(L)'
;MTKQTILHLHPFCNKDNSDFIFLPAGIVGVINNLRKNYFKIISINVPLEMKLNPNKNIKEILKKINFKIVIIDCHWYYFLYGAQEIAKICKEINSECIVIVGGFSANFFRKEILKTSKNIDVIIKGDSESLMPDICKDLIYKGKNALTKFPNIIYKNRFGFIKDKKITYFDNNINKFDYIDITFMRHWKEYLQFSQGVKAPGISQIKKENEKFFYLPTQKGCQNSCPSCGGSKYSYKILSNKKEISVRSPTNIIKDIKKLKDLGIKKLMISGESNLNKWTYILKELKINKIFLNIIFEEWQLPKKEFVKQMISYAKNTDSGFIISALSGNEIIRIKNGKHFKNNKILEIAKIISKSENSYVSFWFAPNLVGATTKHFQETISFAKELLELNVLAPKPNIDVLIGPMEIDLTSYVYSNFSSFSLSEPVWNYKYFIDFLKTKPEGEKLGNMSFSSKHINIKQCNQLCEDFKNIILTMKENIEYFRGKKVYPLDKNLEIKDIEIKNYGVFLTILNKSNKNI
;
A
#
# COMPACT_ATOMS: atom_id res chain seq x y z
N MET A 1 -33.64 21.60 14.67
CA MET A 1 -33.05 20.32 15.15
C MET A 1 -31.55 20.43 15.13
N THR A 2 -30.86 20.33 16.25
CA THR A 2 -29.41 20.33 16.34
C THR A 2 -28.87 19.11 15.55
N LYS A 3 -28.08 19.36 14.51
CA LYS A 3 -27.43 18.28 13.72
C LYS A 3 -26.56 17.43 14.66
N GLN A 4 -26.98 16.20 14.93
CA GLN A 4 -26.18 15.30 15.75
C GLN A 4 -24.85 14.99 15.07
N THR A 5 -23.78 15.09 15.83
CA THR A 5 -22.42 14.92 15.31
C THR A 5 -22.06 13.44 15.22
N ILE A 6 -21.50 13.04 14.08
CA ILE A 6 -20.81 11.77 13.88
C ILE A 6 -19.33 12.02 14.11
N LEU A 7 -18.73 11.24 14.99
CA LEU A 7 -17.31 11.30 15.27
C LEU A 7 -16.58 10.20 14.49
N HIS A 8 -15.63 10.57 13.66
CA HIS A 8 -14.69 9.62 13.03
C HIS A 8 -13.36 9.65 13.77
N LEU A 9 -12.83 8.47 14.09
CA LEU A 9 -11.55 8.30 14.77
C LEU A 9 -10.70 7.28 14.02
N HIS A 10 -9.56 7.75 13.50
CA HIS A 10 -8.50 6.88 13.02
C HIS A 10 -7.67 6.41 14.22
N PRO A 11 -7.57 5.09 14.48
CA PRO A 11 -6.98 4.59 15.72
C PRO A 11 -5.45 4.60 15.70
N PHE A 12 -4.85 4.58 16.87
CA PHE A 12 -3.42 4.33 17.06
C PHE A 12 -3.10 2.82 16.97
N CYS A 13 -1.84 2.48 16.77
CA CYS A 13 -1.38 1.09 16.78
C CYS A 13 -1.22 0.56 18.21
N ASN A 14 -0.48 1.29 19.04
CA ASN A 14 -0.41 1.12 20.49
C ASN A 14 -0.29 2.50 21.16
N LYS A 15 -0.27 2.54 22.50
CA LYS A 15 -0.28 3.79 23.25
C LYS A 15 0.97 4.65 23.05
N ASP A 16 2.07 4.03 22.67
CA ASP A 16 3.39 4.66 22.59
C ASP A 16 3.85 4.89 21.14
N ASN A 17 3.03 4.48 20.14
CA ASN A 17 3.39 4.58 18.73
C ASN A 17 2.40 5.42 17.94
N SER A 18 2.85 6.61 17.55
CA SER A 18 2.13 7.58 16.70
C SER A 18 2.60 7.59 15.25
N ASP A 19 3.42 6.62 14.80
CA ASP A 19 4.07 6.70 13.49
C ASP A 19 3.15 6.35 12.33
N PHE A 20 2.12 5.52 12.55
CA PHE A 20 1.23 5.10 11.48
C PHE A 20 -0.05 5.94 11.44
N ILE A 21 0.02 7.08 10.75
CA ILE A 21 -1.08 8.04 10.60
C ILE A 21 -1.91 7.86 9.33
N PHE A 22 -1.59 6.89 8.49
CA PHE A 22 -2.10 6.76 7.12
C PHE A 22 -3.58 6.34 7.08
N LEU A 23 -4.43 7.17 6.43
CA LEU A 23 -5.86 6.87 6.26
C LEU A 23 -6.11 5.94 5.07
N PRO A 24 -6.87 4.85 5.25
CA PRO A 24 -7.36 4.06 4.14
C PRO A 24 -8.31 4.86 3.23
N ALA A 25 -8.18 4.72 1.91
CA ALA A 25 -9.03 5.45 0.96
C ALA A 25 -10.54 5.16 1.17
N GLY A 26 -10.90 3.95 1.59
CA GLY A 26 -12.29 3.58 1.85
C GLY A 26 -12.97 4.46 2.90
N ILE A 27 -12.29 4.77 4.02
CA ILE A 27 -12.87 5.65 5.05
C ILE A 27 -13.00 7.08 4.55
N VAL A 28 -12.07 7.57 3.73
CA VAL A 28 -12.17 8.90 3.11
C VAL A 28 -13.44 8.98 2.25
N GLY A 29 -13.70 7.96 1.43
CA GLY A 29 -14.93 7.86 0.62
C GLY A 29 -16.21 7.85 1.47
N VAL A 30 -16.21 7.10 2.58
CA VAL A 30 -17.34 7.03 3.52
C VAL A 30 -17.62 8.42 4.15
N ILE A 31 -16.59 9.05 4.70
CA ILE A 31 -16.74 10.34 5.38
C ILE A 31 -17.20 11.43 4.40
N ASN A 32 -16.62 11.49 3.21
CA ASN A 32 -17.04 12.45 2.20
C ASN A 32 -18.49 12.21 1.72
N ASN A 33 -18.91 10.95 1.60
CA ASN A 33 -20.30 10.66 1.27
C ASN A 33 -21.27 11.04 2.41
N LEU A 34 -20.90 10.85 3.68
CA LEU A 34 -21.67 11.35 4.82
C LEU A 34 -21.77 12.88 4.80
N ARG A 35 -20.67 13.60 4.53
CA ARG A 35 -20.67 15.07 4.41
C ARG A 35 -21.58 15.54 3.27
N LYS A 36 -21.53 14.86 2.12
CA LYS A 36 -22.40 15.11 0.97
C LYS A 36 -23.87 14.93 1.31
N ASN A 37 -24.21 14.03 2.24
CA ASN A 37 -25.55 13.81 2.77
C ASN A 37 -25.85 14.68 4.01
N TYR A 38 -25.12 15.79 4.19
CA TYR A 38 -25.35 16.83 5.19
C TYR A 38 -25.19 16.39 6.65
N PHE A 39 -24.47 15.30 6.93
CA PHE A 39 -24.10 14.96 8.31
C PHE A 39 -23.00 15.90 8.82
N LYS A 40 -23.10 16.29 10.10
CA LYS A 40 -22.02 16.99 10.80
C LYS A 40 -20.97 15.97 11.21
N ILE A 41 -19.77 16.07 10.66
CA ILE A 41 -18.66 15.16 10.95
C ILE A 41 -17.56 15.91 11.70
N ILE A 42 -17.03 15.28 12.75
CA ILE A 42 -15.75 15.64 13.35
C ILE A 42 -14.83 14.44 13.14
N SER A 43 -13.68 14.66 12.54
CA SER A 43 -12.71 13.60 12.24
C SER A 43 -11.38 13.90 12.89
N ILE A 44 -10.86 12.93 13.64
CA ILE A 44 -9.61 13.03 14.38
C ILE A 44 -8.75 11.81 14.01
N ASN A 45 -7.55 12.07 13.53
CA ASN A 45 -6.50 11.07 13.41
C ASN A 45 -5.75 11.03 14.74
N VAL A 46 -6.00 9.99 15.56
CA VAL A 46 -5.49 9.92 16.93
C VAL A 46 -3.96 9.86 16.97
N PRO A 47 -3.26 9.05 16.14
CA PRO A 47 -1.80 9.08 16.07
C PRO A 47 -1.25 10.47 15.72
N LEU A 48 -1.89 11.19 14.82
CA LEU A 48 -1.49 12.56 14.48
C LEU A 48 -1.69 13.53 15.65
N GLU A 49 -2.81 13.42 16.37
CA GLU A 49 -3.03 14.22 17.60
C GLU A 49 -1.95 13.93 18.65
N MET A 50 -1.60 12.66 18.86
CA MET A 50 -0.53 12.27 19.79
C MET A 50 0.82 12.85 19.37
N LYS A 51 1.11 12.84 18.08
CA LYS A 51 2.36 13.38 17.53
C LYS A 51 2.46 14.92 17.66
N LEU A 52 1.35 15.62 17.42
CA LEU A 52 1.29 17.08 17.51
C LEU A 52 1.18 17.58 18.95
N ASN A 53 0.61 16.79 19.83
CA ASN A 53 0.31 17.14 21.22
C ASN A 53 0.65 15.96 22.17
N PRO A 54 1.93 15.60 22.36
CA PRO A 54 2.31 14.40 23.13
C PRO A 54 1.78 14.38 24.56
N ASN A 55 1.59 15.54 25.16
CA ASN A 55 1.13 15.71 26.54
C ASN A 55 -0.41 15.73 26.69
N LYS A 56 -1.17 15.68 25.57
CA LYS A 56 -2.63 15.72 25.64
C LYS A 56 -3.23 14.32 25.62
N ASN A 57 -4.08 14.06 26.60
CA ASN A 57 -4.86 12.83 26.62
C ASN A 57 -6.03 12.93 25.61
N ILE A 58 -6.15 11.95 24.72
CA ILE A 58 -7.23 11.87 23.74
C ILE A 58 -8.63 11.91 24.41
N LYS A 59 -8.77 11.32 25.60
CA LYS A 59 -10.03 11.34 26.36
C LYS A 59 -10.48 12.77 26.68
N GLU A 60 -9.55 13.66 27.01
CA GLU A 60 -9.87 15.07 27.31
C GLU A 60 -10.30 15.85 26.04
N ILE A 61 -9.75 15.48 24.88
CA ILE A 61 -10.20 16.04 23.61
C ILE A 61 -11.62 15.58 23.30
N LEU A 62 -11.92 14.30 23.49
CA LEU A 62 -13.21 13.71 23.15
C LEU A 62 -14.35 14.14 24.09
N LYS A 63 -14.06 14.40 25.38
CA LYS A 63 -15.06 14.94 26.34
C LYS A 63 -15.69 16.26 25.90
N LYS A 64 -14.98 17.05 25.07
CA LYS A 64 -15.48 18.35 24.55
C LYS A 64 -16.39 18.20 23.33
N ILE A 65 -16.61 16.98 22.84
CA ILE A 65 -17.37 16.71 21.63
C ILE A 65 -18.65 15.98 22.01
N ASN A 66 -19.78 16.54 21.63
CA ASN A 66 -21.06 15.83 21.76
C ASN A 66 -21.29 14.97 20.50
N PHE A 67 -21.28 13.64 20.64
CA PHE A 67 -21.44 12.68 19.57
C PHE A 67 -22.42 11.56 19.92
N LYS A 68 -23.16 11.08 18.93
CA LYS A 68 -24.07 9.94 19.05
C LYS A 68 -23.56 8.70 18.32
N ILE A 69 -22.84 8.87 17.22
CA ILE A 69 -22.25 7.78 16.43
C ILE A 69 -20.75 8.00 16.38
N VAL A 70 -20.00 6.92 16.57
CA VAL A 70 -18.54 6.86 16.40
C VAL A 70 -18.22 5.89 15.28
N ILE A 71 -17.43 6.31 14.31
CA ILE A 71 -16.92 5.48 13.22
C ILE A 71 -15.41 5.33 13.42
N ILE A 72 -14.93 4.08 13.46
CA ILE A 72 -13.52 3.76 13.63
C ILE A 72 -13.09 2.92 12.43
N ASP A 73 -12.04 3.33 11.73
CA ASP A 73 -11.45 2.55 10.67
C ASP A 73 -10.39 1.57 11.23
N CYS A 74 -10.51 0.30 10.89
CA CYS A 74 -9.57 -0.75 11.28
C CYS A 74 -9.23 -1.60 10.05
N HIS A 75 -8.48 -0.97 9.11
CA HIS A 75 -8.14 -1.60 7.85
C HIS A 75 -7.01 -2.61 8.00
N TRP A 76 -5.90 -2.21 8.63
CA TRP A 76 -4.76 -3.06 8.92
C TRP A 76 -4.82 -3.63 10.33
N TYR A 77 -4.23 -4.78 10.57
CA TYR A 77 -4.19 -5.45 11.87
C TYR A 77 -3.52 -4.61 12.96
N TYR A 78 -2.61 -3.73 12.57
CA TYR A 78 -1.96 -2.76 13.48
C TYR A 78 -2.95 -1.93 14.30
N PHE A 79 -4.15 -1.75 13.82
CA PHE A 79 -5.17 -0.92 14.47
C PHE A 79 -6.16 -1.69 15.35
N LEU A 80 -6.03 -3.02 15.43
CA LEU A 80 -6.98 -3.85 16.20
C LEU A 80 -7.05 -3.45 17.68
N TYR A 81 -5.89 -3.27 18.31
CA TYR A 81 -5.81 -2.86 19.71
C TYR A 81 -6.32 -1.43 19.92
N GLY A 82 -5.82 -0.49 19.14
CA GLY A 82 -6.22 0.93 19.25
C GLY A 82 -7.70 1.15 18.98
N ALA A 83 -8.30 0.42 18.03
CA ALA A 83 -9.73 0.49 17.77
C ALA A 83 -10.57 0.07 18.99
N GLN A 84 -10.15 -0.97 19.74
CA GLN A 84 -10.81 -1.38 20.98
C GLN A 84 -10.68 -0.36 22.10
N GLU A 85 -9.48 0.18 22.30
CA GLU A 85 -9.22 1.17 23.35
C GLU A 85 -10.00 2.46 23.08
N ILE A 86 -10.01 2.93 21.82
CA ILE A 86 -10.78 4.11 21.44
C ILE A 86 -12.29 3.88 21.62
N ALA A 87 -12.81 2.73 21.22
CA ALA A 87 -14.20 2.36 21.44
C ALA A 87 -14.57 2.38 22.94
N LYS A 88 -13.67 1.87 23.80
CA LYS A 88 -13.82 1.92 25.25
C LYS A 88 -13.87 3.35 25.77
N ILE A 89 -12.92 4.21 25.37
CA ILE A 89 -12.89 5.62 25.77
C ILE A 89 -14.18 6.33 25.35
N CYS A 90 -14.68 6.08 24.13
CA CYS A 90 -15.93 6.69 23.66
C CYS A 90 -17.13 6.26 24.51
N LYS A 91 -17.21 4.99 24.89
CA LYS A 91 -18.29 4.47 25.76
C LYS A 91 -18.18 4.97 27.21
N GLU A 92 -16.98 5.22 27.71
CA GLU A 92 -16.79 5.84 29.03
C GLU A 92 -17.25 7.31 29.06
N ILE A 93 -17.14 8.02 27.93
CA ILE A 93 -17.59 9.41 27.79
C ILE A 93 -19.11 9.47 27.54
N ASN A 94 -19.62 8.61 26.68
CA ASN A 94 -21.03 8.52 26.32
C ASN A 94 -21.42 7.05 26.15
N SER A 95 -22.00 6.44 27.19
CA SER A 95 -22.43 5.03 27.18
C SER A 95 -23.43 4.70 26.08
N GLU A 96 -24.24 5.67 25.68
CA GLU A 96 -25.31 5.54 24.69
C GLU A 96 -24.82 5.72 23.25
N CYS A 97 -23.58 6.17 23.02
CA CYS A 97 -23.06 6.29 21.67
C CYS A 97 -23.03 4.94 20.96
N ILE A 98 -23.20 4.93 19.66
CA ILE A 98 -23.13 3.73 18.84
C ILE A 98 -21.77 3.69 18.13
N VAL A 99 -20.98 2.65 18.40
CA VAL A 99 -19.64 2.47 17.85
C VAL A 99 -19.69 1.52 16.65
N ILE A 100 -19.34 2.03 15.50
CA ILE A 100 -19.26 1.32 14.21
C ILE A 100 -17.78 1.17 13.84
N VAL A 101 -17.34 -0.05 13.55
CA VAL A 101 -15.98 -0.33 13.10
C VAL A 101 -16.01 -0.92 11.69
N GLY A 102 -15.09 -0.50 10.83
CA GLY A 102 -14.97 -1.01 9.47
C GLY A 102 -13.52 -1.24 9.05
N GLY A 103 -13.32 -1.84 7.88
CA GLY A 103 -12.00 -2.15 7.32
C GLY A 103 -11.69 -3.63 7.26
N PHE A 104 -10.60 -4.02 6.58
CA PHE A 104 -10.32 -5.43 6.28
C PHE A 104 -10.07 -6.26 7.54
N SER A 105 -9.26 -5.78 8.47
CA SER A 105 -8.96 -6.51 9.71
C SER A 105 -10.16 -6.60 10.64
N ALA A 106 -10.96 -5.54 10.72
CA ALA A 106 -12.21 -5.58 11.48
C ALA A 106 -13.20 -6.59 10.87
N ASN A 107 -13.34 -6.61 9.55
CA ASN A 107 -14.20 -7.56 8.86
C ASN A 107 -13.69 -9.01 9.01
N PHE A 108 -12.38 -9.22 8.96
CA PHE A 108 -11.79 -10.55 9.13
C PHE A 108 -12.06 -11.10 10.53
N PHE A 109 -11.77 -10.35 11.57
CA PHE A 109 -11.97 -10.73 12.98
C PHE A 109 -13.32 -10.29 13.55
N ARG A 110 -14.34 -10.06 12.71
CA ARG A 110 -15.63 -9.50 13.11
C ARG A 110 -16.35 -10.24 14.24
N LYS A 111 -16.27 -11.56 14.25
CA LYS A 111 -16.90 -12.39 15.28
C LYS A 111 -16.13 -12.31 16.60
N GLU A 112 -14.79 -12.40 16.53
CA GLU A 112 -13.90 -12.30 17.66
C GLU A 112 -14.01 -10.92 18.33
N ILE A 113 -13.96 -9.86 17.54
CA ILE A 113 -14.13 -8.49 18.03
C ILE A 113 -15.45 -8.34 18.78
N LEU A 114 -16.57 -8.77 18.22
CA LEU A 114 -17.86 -8.63 18.88
C LEU A 114 -18.02 -9.56 20.09
N LYS A 115 -17.36 -10.74 20.11
CA LYS A 115 -17.38 -11.61 21.28
C LYS A 115 -16.60 -11.02 22.46
N THR A 116 -15.45 -10.41 22.19
CA THR A 116 -14.52 -9.95 23.24
C THR A 116 -14.74 -8.50 23.65
N SER A 117 -15.16 -7.61 22.76
CA SER A 117 -15.41 -6.20 23.05
C SER A 117 -16.88 -5.93 23.35
N LYS A 118 -17.19 -5.39 24.52
CA LYS A 118 -18.52 -4.86 24.86
C LYS A 118 -18.76 -3.43 24.35
N ASN A 119 -17.73 -2.77 23.88
CA ASN A 119 -17.75 -1.36 23.49
C ASN A 119 -17.98 -1.13 21.99
N ILE A 120 -17.93 -2.18 21.16
CA ILE A 120 -18.17 -2.12 19.72
C ILE A 120 -19.55 -2.71 19.43
N ASP A 121 -20.40 -1.95 18.77
CA ASP A 121 -21.79 -2.31 18.51
C ASP A 121 -22.00 -2.96 17.14
N VAL A 122 -21.28 -2.46 16.11
CA VAL A 122 -21.48 -2.83 14.71
C VAL A 122 -20.15 -2.93 14.00
N ILE A 123 -19.99 -3.95 13.16
CA ILE A 123 -18.88 -4.04 12.19
C ILE A 123 -19.46 -4.05 10.79
N ILE A 124 -18.90 -3.21 9.93
CA ILE A 124 -19.25 -3.13 8.51
C ILE A 124 -18.40 -4.14 7.72
N LYS A 125 -19.03 -4.83 6.77
CA LYS A 125 -18.41 -5.83 5.90
C LYS A 125 -18.47 -5.38 4.44
N GLY A 126 -17.38 -5.48 3.72
CA GLY A 126 -17.32 -5.13 2.29
C GLY A 126 -17.56 -3.65 2.01
N ASP A 127 -18.24 -3.36 0.92
CA ASP A 127 -18.50 -1.99 0.46
C ASP A 127 -19.56 -1.30 1.34
N SER A 128 -19.34 -0.06 1.69
CA SER A 128 -20.19 0.67 2.63
C SER A 128 -20.41 2.14 2.30
N GLU A 129 -19.71 2.68 1.32
CA GLU A 129 -19.75 4.12 1.04
C GLU A 129 -21.18 4.63 0.80
N SER A 130 -21.98 3.90 0.02
CA SER A 130 -23.39 4.27 -0.21
C SER A 130 -24.33 3.89 0.93
N LEU A 131 -24.00 2.86 1.72
CA LEU A 131 -24.87 2.39 2.81
C LEU A 131 -24.77 3.26 4.07
N MET A 132 -23.60 3.84 4.33
CA MET A 132 -23.34 4.54 5.59
C MET A 132 -24.27 5.73 5.87
N PRO A 133 -24.69 6.55 4.89
CA PRO A 133 -25.65 7.61 5.15
C PRO A 133 -26.98 7.08 5.70
N ASP A 134 -27.53 6.01 5.12
CA ASP A 134 -28.79 5.42 5.57
C ASP A 134 -28.65 4.73 6.92
N ILE A 135 -27.53 4.01 7.15
CA ILE A 135 -27.21 3.39 8.44
C ILE A 135 -27.14 4.47 9.53
N CYS A 136 -26.38 5.54 9.31
CA CYS A 136 -26.24 6.62 10.29
C CYS A 136 -27.55 7.35 10.54
N LYS A 137 -28.32 7.64 9.49
CA LYS A 137 -29.65 8.26 9.61
C LYS A 137 -30.57 7.43 10.51
N ASP A 138 -30.69 6.15 10.20
CA ASP A 138 -31.59 5.29 10.95
C ASP A 138 -31.12 5.03 12.39
N LEU A 139 -29.81 4.92 12.62
CA LEU A 139 -29.26 4.83 13.98
C LEU A 139 -29.55 6.07 14.82
N ILE A 140 -29.53 7.26 14.21
CA ILE A 140 -29.86 8.51 14.89
C ILE A 140 -31.32 8.55 15.33
N TYR A 141 -32.24 8.12 14.46
CA TYR A 141 -33.68 8.25 14.70
C TYR A 141 -34.33 7.04 15.39
N LYS A 142 -33.83 5.82 15.10
CA LYS A 142 -34.46 4.56 15.52
C LYS A 142 -33.56 3.72 16.43
N GLY A 143 -32.33 4.18 16.68
CA GLY A 143 -31.35 3.41 17.46
C GLY A 143 -30.98 2.08 16.83
N LYS A 144 -30.44 1.17 17.64
CA LYS A 144 -29.88 -0.12 17.16
C LYS A 144 -30.92 -1.06 16.52
N ASN A 145 -32.22 -0.86 16.78
CA ASN A 145 -33.28 -1.68 16.17
C ASN A 145 -33.30 -1.54 14.62
N ALA A 146 -32.84 -0.40 14.11
CA ALA A 146 -32.75 -0.16 12.66
C ALA A 146 -31.76 -1.08 11.94
N LEU A 147 -30.79 -1.66 12.64
CA LEU A 147 -29.75 -2.51 12.04
C LEU A 147 -30.30 -3.77 11.38
N THR A 148 -31.49 -4.22 11.78
CA THR A 148 -32.11 -5.45 11.25
C THR A 148 -32.31 -5.45 9.74
N LYS A 149 -32.50 -4.29 9.11
CA LYS A 149 -32.77 -4.14 7.68
C LYS A 149 -31.52 -4.06 6.79
N PHE A 150 -30.36 -3.72 7.37
CA PHE A 150 -29.16 -3.47 6.57
C PHE A 150 -28.39 -4.75 6.23
N PRO A 151 -27.94 -4.93 4.98
CA PRO A 151 -26.97 -5.95 4.63
C PRO A 151 -25.55 -5.53 5.05
N ASN A 152 -24.58 -6.36 4.79
CA ASN A 152 -23.15 -6.06 4.94
C ASN A 152 -22.73 -5.66 6.36
N ILE A 153 -23.47 -6.05 7.38
CA ILE A 153 -23.13 -5.76 8.77
C ILE A 153 -23.15 -7.01 9.65
N ILE A 154 -22.40 -6.94 10.73
CA ILE A 154 -22.53 -7.82 11.88
C ILE A 154 -22.65 -6.96 13.12
N TYR A 155 -23.59 -7.27 14.01
CA TYR A 155 -23.89 -6.42 15.16
C TYR A 155 -24.42 -7.22 16.35
N LYS A 156 -24.38 -6.61 17.54
CA LYS A 156 -25.08 -7.10 18.72
C LYS A 156 -26.49 -6.50 18.78
N ASN A 157 -27.49 -7.37 18.89
CA ASN A 157 -28.85 -6.91 19.13
C ASN A 157 -29.01 -6.43 20.58
N ARG A 158 -30.21 -5.94 20.95
CA ARG A 158 -30.52 -5.45 22.30
C ARG A 158 -30.33 -6.49 23.43
N PHE A 159 -30.34 -7.77 23.08
CA PHE A 159 -30.13 -8.87 24.01
C PHE A 159 -28.67 -9.35 24.05
N GLY A 160 -27.74 -8.70 23.35
CA GLY A 160 -26.33 -9.09 23.28
C GLY A 160 -26.02 -10.18 22.26
N PHE A 161 -27.00 -10.76 21.58
CA PHE A 161 -26.78 -11.79 20.57
C PHE A 161 -26.18 -11.20 19.28
N ILE A 162 -25.16 -11.88 18.77
CA ILE A 162 -24.50 -11.49 17.51
C ILE A 162 -25.38 -11.91 16.32
N LYS A 163 -25.69 -10.95 15.47
CA LYS A 163 -26.41 -11.12 14.20
C LYS A 163 -25.50 -10.81 13.04
N ASP A 164 -25.16 -11.82 12.22
CA ASP A 164 -24.29 -11.69 11.05
C ASP A 164 -25.15 -11.69 9.77
N LYS A 165 -25.29 -10.52 9.13
CA LYS A 165 -26.06 -10.31 7.91
C LYS A 165 -25.22 -10.70 6.67
N LYS A 166 -25.83 -11.22 5.63
CA LYS A 166 -25.13 -11.56 4.38
C LYS A 166 -24.56 -10.29 3.70
N ILE A 167 -23.48 -10.47 2.95
CA ILE A 167 -22.93 -9.42 2.07
C ILE A 167 -23.67 -9.54 0.74
N THR A 168 -24.54 -8.59 0.47
CA THR A 168 -25.39 -8.56 -0.74
C THR A 168 -25.35 -7.21 -1.45
N TYR A 169 -24.71 -6.21 -0.84
CA TYR A 169 -24.59 -4.88 -1.42
C TYR A 169 -23.16 -4.60 -1.87
N PHE A 170 -23.01 -3.99 -3.05
CA PHE A 170 -21.72 -3.66 -3.67
C PHE A 170 -21.76 -2.26 -4.29
N ASP A 171 -20.74 -1.47 -4.03
CA ASP A 171 -20.51 -0.19 -4.70
C ASP A 171 -19.68 -0.42 -5.97
N ASN A 172 -20.37 -0.77 -7.09
CA ASN A 172 -19.70 -1.03 -8.36
C ASN A 172 -19.22 0.25 -9.06
N ASN A 173 -19.92 1.36 -8.87
CA ASN A 173 -19.54 2.65 -9.45
C ASN A 173 -18.84 3.54 -8.42
N ILE A 174 -17.53 3.36 -8.29
CA ILE A 174 -16.69 4.15 -7.38
C ILE A 174 -16.46 5.60 -7.84
N ASN A 175 -16.95 5.99 -9.03
CA ASN A 175 -16.88 7.37 -9.50
C ASN A 175 -17.81 8.33 -8.74
N LYS A 176 -18.77 7.79 -8.00
CA LYS A 176 -19.71 8.58 -7.18
C LYS A 176 -19.06 9.22 -5.95
N PHE A 177 -17.92 8.70 -5.51
CA PHE A 177 -17.31 9.05 -4.23
C PHE A 177 -16.06 9.89 -4.42
N ASP A 178 -15.80 10.72 -3.42
CA ASP A 178 -14.56 11.49 -3.29
C ASP A 178 -13.62 10.76 -2.32
N TYR A 179 -12.53 10.21 -2.84
CA TYR A 179 -11.52 9.49 -2.08
C TYR A 179 -10.29 10.33 -1.73
N ILE A 180 -10.28 11.61 -2.11
CA ILE A 180 -9.08 12.45 -1.99
C ILE A 180 -9.28 13.69 -1.11
N ASP A 181 -10.52 14.11 -0.87
CA ASP A 181 -10.78 15.23 0.03
C ASP A 181 -10.59 14.81 1.49
N ILE A 182 -9.47 15.21 2.07
CA ILE A 182 -9.12 14.96 3.48
C ILE A 182 -9.32 16.22 4.35
N THR A 183 -9.82 17.31 3.78
CA THR A 183 -10.03 18.58 4.50
C THR A 183 -11.06 18.50 5.62
N PHE A 184 -11.80 17.42 5.68
CA PHE A 184 -12.73 17.13 6.79
C PHE A 184 -12.01 16.79 8.11
N MET A 185 -10.77 16.38 8.03
CA MET A 185 -10.00 15.91 9.18
C MET A 185 -9.33 17.08 9.89
N ARG A 186 -9.35 17.04 11.22
CA ARG A 186 -8.57 17.94 12.05
C ARG A 186 -7.08 17.77 11.74
N HIS A 187 -6.32 18.85 11.60
CA HIS A 187 -4.90 18.84 11.25
C HIS A 187 -4.58 18.18 9.89
N TRP A 188 -5.48 18.31 8.90
CA TRP A 188 -5.26 17.74 7.58
C TRP A 188 -4.02 18.30 6.85
N LYS A 189 -3.61 19.55 7.15
CA LYS A 189 -2.39 20.15 6.58
C LYS A 189 -1.13 19.47 7.11
N GLU A 190 -1.09 19.25 8.41
CA GLU A 190 -0.03 18.53 9.11
C GLU A 190 -0.02 17.05 8.70
N TYR A 191 -1.19 16.42 8.52
CA TYR A 191 -1.30 15.07 7.97
C TYR A 191 -0.56 14.96 6.62
N LEU A 192 -0.75 15.91 5.70
CA LEU A 192 -0.06 15.92 4.42
C LEU A 192 1.47 16.11 4.54
N GLN A 193 1.94 16.73 5.60
CA GLN A 193 3.37 16.85 5.89
C GLN A 193 3.94 15.55 6.46
N PHE A 194 3.24 14.90 7.40
CA PHE A 194 3.69 13.68 8.07
C PHE A 194 3.41 12.40 7.28
N SER A 195 2.46 12.37 6.37
CA SER A 195 2.22 11.22 5.47
C SER A 195 3.41 10.91 4.56
N GLN A 196 4.38 11.83 4.48
CA GLN A 196 5.67 11.64 3.82
C GLN A 196 6.56 10.57 4.49
N GLY A 197 6.31 10.23 5.75
CA GLY A 197 7.11 9.27 6.53
C GLY A 197 6.93 7.80 6.12
N VAL A 198 5.95 7.49 5.28
CA VAL A 198 5.96 6.22 4.56
C VAL A 198 7.05 6.34 3.49
N LYS A 199 8.30 6.06 3.89
CA LYS A 199 9.39 5.84 2.95
C LYS A 199 8.90 4.74 2.02
N ALA A 200 8.49 5.12 0.81
CA ALA A 200 8.30 4.13 -0.23
C ALA A 200 9.59 3.31 -0.25
N PRO A 201 9.53 2.00 0.05
CA PRO A 201 10.74 1.23 0.22
C PRO A 201 11.60 1.42 -1.02
N GLY A 202 12.79 2.01 -0.82
CA GLY A 202 13.91 1.91 -1.74
C GLY A 202 14.05 2.85 -2.88
N ILE A 203 13.38 3.96 -2.94
CA ILE A 203 13.73 4.94 -3.97
C ILE A 203 14.68 5.95 -3.35
N SER A 204 15.97 5.61 -3.33
CA SER A 204 17.05 6.51 -2.86
C SER A 204 17.12 7.84 -3.63
N GLN A 205 16.56 7.86 -4.85
CA GLN A 205 16.47 9.05 -5.69
C GLN A 205 15.29 9.98 -5.34
N ILE A 206 14.32 9.53 -4.52
CA ILE A 206 13.22 10.37 -4.04
C ILE A 206 13.61 11.12 -2.76
N LYS A 207 14.87 11.51 -2.65
CA LYS A 207 15.42 12.26 -1.51
C LYS A 207 15.11 13.75 -1.52
N LYS A 208 14.05 14.22 -2.12
CA LYS A 208 13.53 15.54 -1.78
C LYS A 208 12.66 15.40 -0.55
N GLU A 209 13.31 15.42 0.61
CA GLU A 209 12.70 15.66 1.93
C GLU A 209 11.78 16.87 1.79
N ASN A 210 10.51 16.74 2.18
CA ASN A 210 9.45 17.75 2.19
C ASN A 210 8.51 17.82 0.97
N GLU A 211 8.49 16.89 0.04
CA GLU A 211 7.43 16.84 -0.96
C GLU A 211 6.15 16.19 -0.41
N LYS A 212 5.04 16.92 -0.43
CA LYS A 212 3.73 16.39 -0.06
C LYS A 212 3.34 15.24 -1.01
N PHE A 213 3.08 14.09 -0.42
CA PHE A 213 2.83 12.82 -1.09
C PHE A 213 1.38 12.36 -0.89
N PHE A 214 0.78 11.71 -1.88
CA PHE A 214 -0.56 11.16 -1.78
C PHE A 214 -0.70 9.83 -2.53
N TYR A 215 -1.33 8.84 -1.89
CA TYR A 215 -1.76 7.62 -2.57
C TYR A 215 -3.07 7.88 -3.31
N LEU A 216 -3.05 7.83 -4.63
CA LEU A 216 -4.23 8.06 -5.47
C LEU A 216 -4.96 6.73 -5.73
N PRO A 217 -6.15 6.52 -5.17
CA PRO A 217 -6.92 5.31 -5.41
C PRO A 217 -7.56 5.37 -6.80
N THR A 218 -7.20 4.44 -7.67
CA THR A 218 -7.70 4.34 -9.05
C THR A 218 -8.58 3.15 -9.28
N GLN A 219 -8.61 2.21 -8.36
CA GLN A 219 -9.42 1.00 -8.41
C GLN A 219 -9.72 0.47 -7.01
N LYS A 220 -10.72 -0.39 -6.91
CA LYS A 220 -11.10 -1.14 -5.71
C LYS A 220 -11.22 -2.62 -6.07
N GLY A 221 -10.42 -3.45 -5.45
CA GLY A 221 -10.24 -4.86 -5.81
C GLY A 221 -8.97 -5.11 -6.62
N CYS A 222 -8.64 -6.38 -6.79
CA CYS A 222 -7.49 -6.86 -7.53
C CYS A 222 -7.85 -8.08 -8.37
N GLN A 223 -7.27 -8.20 -9.56
CA GLN A 223 -7.44 -9.36 -10.44
C GLN A 223 -6.41 -10.45 -10.15
N ASN A 224 -5.31 -10.10 -9.46
CA ASN A 224 -4.22 -11.01 -9.19
C ASN A 224 -4.52 -11.95 -8.02
N SER A 225 -4.05 -13.19 -8.13
CA SER A 225 -4.19 -14.22 -7.11
C SER A 225 -2.88 -14.46 -6.35
N CYS A 226 -2.17 -13.39 -5.99
CA CYS A 226 -0.94 -13.48 -5.20
C CYS A 226 -1.25 -14.16 -3.86
N PRO A 227 -0.59 -15.29 -3.53
CA PRO A 227 -1.00 -16.14 -2.42
C PRO A 227 -0.80 -15.50 -1.05
N SER A 228 0.19 -14.63 -0.88
CA SER A 228 0.51 -13.96 0.39
C SER A 228 -0.22 -12.63 0.59
N CYS A 229 -0.94 -12.12 -0.43
CA CYS A 229 -1.50 -10.77 -0.42
C CYS A 229 -2.94 -10.73 0.10
N GLY A 230 -3.19 -9.88 1.12
CA GLY A 230 -4.52 -9.62 1.69
C GLY A 230 -5.42 -8.73 0.84
N GLY A 231 -4.90 -8.14 -0.23
CA GLY A 231 -5.66 -7.41 -1.25
C GLY A 231 -5.90 -8.21 -2.53
N SER A 232 -5.56 -9.51 -2.57
CA SER A 232 -5.73 -10.36 -3.74
C SER A 232 -7.20 -10.61 -4.12
N LYS A 233 -7.43 -11.13 -5.32
CA LYS A 233 -8.77 -11.58 -5.76
C LYS A 233 -9.42 -12.53 -4.76
N TYR A 234 -8.63 -13.43 -4.17
CA TYR A 234 -9.08 -14.35 -3.13
C TYR A 234 -9.59 -13.61 -1.89
N SER A 235 -8.81 -12.68 -1.38
CA SER A 235 -9.13 -11.91 -0.18
C SER A 235 -10.38 -11.04 -0.36
N TYR A 236 -10.51 -10.37 -1.51
CA TYR A 236 -11.72 -9.61 -1.84
C TYR A 236 -12.96 -10.49 -1.92
N LYS A 237 -12.85 -11.69 -2.48
CA LYS A 237 -13.96 -12.66 -2.50
C LYS A 237 -14.41 -13.03 -1.10
N ILE A 238 -13.47 -13.31 -0.18
CA ILE A 238 -13.78 -13.72 1.21
C ILE A 238 -14.36 -12.54 2.02
N LEU A 239 -13.72 -11.38 1.94
CA LEU A 239 -14.07 -10.23 2.79
C LEU A 239 -15.29 -9.47 2.31
N SER A 240 -15.49 -9.35 1.02
CA SER A 240 -16.55 -8.52 0.45
C SER A 240 -17.49 -9.25 -0.50
N ASN A 241 -17.28 -10.55 -0.72
CA ASN A 241 -18.01 -11.35 -1.75
C ASN A 241 -17.93 -10.73 -3.16
N LYS A 242 -16.96 -9.85 -3.40
CA LYS A 242 -16.78 -9.14 -4.67
C LYS A 242 -15.95 -9.97 -5.63
N LYS A 243 -16.44 -10.15 -6.85
CA LYS A 243 -15.78 -10.94 -7.89
C LYS A 243 -15.00 -10.07 -8.89
N GLU A 244 -15.44 -8.82 -9.06
CA GLU A 244 -14.92 -7.91 -10.07
C GLU A 244 -14.29 -6.68 -9.41
N ILE A 245 -13.34 -6.08 -10.12
CA ILE A 245 -12.77 -4.81 -9.71
C ILE A 245 -13.70 -3.66 -10.10
N SER A 246 -13.73 -2.63 -9.27
CA SER A 246 -14.32 -1.34 -9.63
C SER A 246 -13.20 -0.37 -9.98
N VAL A 247 -13.32 0.33 -11.11
CA VAL A 247 -12.27 1.20 -11.64
C VAL A 247 -12.78 2.63 -11.75
N ARG A 248 -11.96 3.60 -11.35
CA ARG A 248 -12.26 5.03 -11.59
C ARG A 248 -12.06 5.37 -13.05
N SER A 249 -12.95 6.19 -13.59
CA SER A 249 -12.84 6.68 -14.96
C SER A 249 -11.63 7.63 -15.11
N PRO A 250 -11.04 7.71 -16.31
CA PRO A 250 -9.95 8.66 -16.59
C PRO A 250 -10.30 10.09 -16.22
N THR A 251 -11.50 10.55 -16.56
CA THR A 251 -11.99 11.89 -16.24
C THR A 251 -12.00 12.17 -14.73
N ASN A 252 -12.45 11.21 -13.90
CA ASN A 252 -12.42 11.36 -12.45
C ASN A 252 -10.99 11.35 -11.92
N ILE A 253 -10.10 10.52 -12.45
CA ILE A 253 -8.68 10.50 -12.04
C ILE A 253 -8.02 11.85 -12.35
N ILE A 254 -8.24 12.41 -13.53
CA ILE A 254 -7.71 13.74 -13.90
C ILE A 254 -8.25 14.83 -12.97
N LYS A 255 -9.56 14.79 -12.66
CA LYS A 255 -10.17 15.70 -11.68
C LYS A 255 -9.54 15.58 -10.30
N ASP A 256 -9.31 14.34 -9.84
CA ASP A 256 -8.68 14.06 -8.56
C ASP A 256 -7.23 14.59 -8.53
N ILE A 257 -6.45 14.38 -9.61
CA ILE A 257 -5.08 14.89 -9.74
C ILE A 257 -5.04 16.42 -9.71
N LYS A 258 -5.95 17.09 -10.42
CA LYS A 258 -6.07 18.56 -10.37
C LYS A 258 -6.30 19.06 -8.96
N LYS A 259 -7.29 18.49 -8.28
CA LYS A 259 -7.63 18.83 -6.88
C LYS A 259 -6.46 18.61 -5.92
N LEU A 260 -5.73 17.49 -6.07
CA LEU A 260 -4.54 17.21 -5.26
C LEU A 260 -3.41 18.22 -5.52
N LYS A 261 -3.19 18.61 -6.78
CA LYS A 261 -2.25 19.68 -7.13
C LYS A 261 -2.61 21.00 -6.45
N ASP A 262 -3.89 21.36 -6.44
CA ASP A 262 -4.39 22.58 -5.78
C ASP A 262 -4.20 22.54 -4.25
N LEU A 263 -4.22 21.36 -3.64
CA LEU A 263 -3.86 21.13 -2.24
C LEU A 263 -2.34 21.16 -1.98
N GLY A 264 -1.54 21.40 -3.02
CA GLY A 264 -0.08 21.48 -2.94
C GLY A 264 0.62 20.12 -2.93
N ILE A 265 -0.06 19.03 -3.34
CA ILE A 265 0.58 17.73 -3.54
C ILE A 265 1.50 17.81 -4.75
N LYS A 266 2.71 17.28 -4.60
CA LYS A 266 3.73 17.25 -5.65
C LYS A 266 4.05 15.85 -6.14
N LYS A 267 3.73 14.84 -5.31
CA LYS A 267 4.05 13.44 -5.59
C LYS A 267 2.83 12.54 -5.39
N LEU A 268 2.57 11.69 -6.37
CA LEU A 268 1.50 10.69 -6.34
C LEU A 268 2.08 9.30 -6.40
N MET A 269 1.55 8.40 -5.61
CA MET A 269 1.77 6.97 -5.77
C MET A 269 0.46 6.31 -6.22
N ILE A 270 0.57 5.46 -7.22
CA ILE A 270 -0.54 4.73 -7.81
C ILE A 270 -0.17 3.27 -7.77
N SER A 271 -0.91 2.49 -6.97
CA SER A 271 -0.70 1.06 -6.84
C SER A 271 -1.75 0.30 -7.66
N GLY A 272 -1.33 -0.64 -8.48
CA GLY A 272 -2.25 -1.44 -9.27
C GLY A 272 -1.66 -1.99 -10.56
N GLU A 273 -2.54 -2.19 -11.53
CA GLU A 273 -2.16 -2.54 -12.89
C GLU A 273 -2.44 -1.36 -13.81
N SER A 274 -1.43 -1.02 -14.60
CA SER A 274 -1.61 0.00 -15.64
C SER A 274 -2.53 -0.53 -16.74
N ASN A 275 -3.67 0.11 -16.91
CA ASN A 275 -4.45 -0.03 -18.14
C ASN A 275 -3.89 0.94 -19.16
N LEU A 276 -3.20 0.44 -20.18
CA LEU A 276 -2.49 1.24 -21.17
C LEU A 276 -3.34 2.37 -21.76
N ASN A 277 -4.53 2.05 -22.27
CA ASN A 277 -5.38 3.05 -22.93
C ASN A 277 -5.83 4.16 -21.97
N LYS A 278 -6.20 3.77 -20.75
CA LYS A 278 -6.60 4.70 -19.70
C LYS A 278 -5.46 5.65 -19.32
N TRP A 279 -4.27 5.11 -19.06
CA TRP A 279 -3.14 5.91 -18.59
C TRP A 279 -2.47 6.71 -19.72
N THR A 280 -2.46 6.19 -20.95
CA THR A 280 -2.05 6.97 -22.11
C THR A 280 -2.89 8.23 -22.27
N TYR A 281 -4.20 8.10 -22.15
CA TYR A 281 -5.12 9.24 -22.18
C TYR A 281 -4.87 10.20 -21.02
N ILE A 282 -4.77 9.70 -19.78
CA ILE A 282 -4.54 10.56 -18.61
C ILE A 282 -3.23 11.34 -18.73
N LEU A 283 -2.11 10.69 -19.03
CA LEU A 283 -0.81 11.35 -19.16
C LEU A 283 -0.79 12.38 -20.28
N LYS A 284 -1.47 12.09 -21.41
CA LYS A 284 -1.65 13.07 -22.50
C LYS A 284 -2.41 14.31 -22.04
N GLU A 285 -3.56 14.11 -21.37
CA GLU A 285 -4.37 15.20 -20.83
C GLU A 285 -3.63 16.05 -19.79
N LEU A 286 -2.88 15.40 -18.90
CA LEU A 286 -2.05 16.11 -17.92
C LEU A 286 -0.99 16.99 -18.59
N LYS A 287 -0.35 16.50 -19.67
CA LYS A 287 0.63 17.28 -20.46
C LYS A 287 -0.03 18.47 -21.15
N ILE A 288 -1.16 18.27 -21.84
CA ILE A 288 -1.90 19.33 -22.55
C ILE A 288 -2.29 20.44 -21.57
N ASN A 289 -2.77 20.07 -20.39
CA ASN A 289 -3.20 21.01 -19.35
C ASN A 289 -2.04 21.54 -18.48
N LYS A 290 -0.78 21.23 -18.81
CA LYS A 290 0.42 21.64 -18.06
C LYS A 290 0.35 21.27 -16.57
N ILE A 291 -0.20 20.07 -16.27
CA ILE A 291 -0.30 19.51 -14.93
C ILE A 291 0.83 18.51 -14.75
N PHE A 292 1.86 18.91 -14.04
CA PHE A 292 3.03 18.08 -13.78
C PHE A 292 3.14 17.79 -12.29
N LEU A 293 3.07 16.50 -11.93
CA LEU A 293 3.34 15.95 -10.63
C LEU A 293 4.27 14.75 -10.80
N ASN A 294 5.08 14.49 -9.81
CA ASN A 294 5.89 13.27 -9.79
C ASN A 294 4.96 12.07 -9.58
N ILE A 295 4.92 11.13 -10.50
CA ILE A 295 4.06 9.95 -10.42
C ILE A 295 4.91 8.70 -10.28
N ILE A 296 4.65 7.92 -9.22
CA ILE A 296 5.24 6.62 -9.00
C ILE A 296 4.17 5.57 -9.26
N PHE A 297 4.40 4.70 -10.24
CA PHE A 297 3.56 3.54 -10.46
C PHE A 297 4.14 2.32 -9.74
N GLU A 298 3.42 1.81 -8.75
CA GLU A 298 3.68 0.51 -8.16
C GLU A 298 2.92 -0.55 -8.96
N GLU A 299 3.62 -1.17 -9.90
CA GLU A 299 3.06 -2.15 -10.82
C GLU A 299 3.06 -3.55 -10.19
N TRP A 300 1.88 -4.17 -10.14
CA TRP A 300 1.71 -5.52 -9.60
C TRP A 300 2.00 -6.62 -10.63
N GLN A 301 1.92 -6.28 -11.91
CA GLN A 301 2.42 -7.07 -13.03
C GLN A 301 3.38 -6.19 -13.86
N LEU A 302 4.01 -6.76 -14.86
CA LEU A 302 4.95 -6.01 -15.69
C LEU A 302 4.20 -5.03 -16.60
N PRO A 303 4.56 -3.74 -16.62
CA PRO A 303 3.92 -2.76 -17.52
C PRO A 303 4.26 -3.05 -18.98
N LYS A 304 3.36 -2.71 -19.90
CA LYS A 304 3.60 -2.81 -21.33
C LYS A 304 4.63 -1.78 -21.79
N LYS A 305 5.47 -2.14 -22.77
CA LYS A 305 6.53 -1.27 -23.32
C LYS A 305 6.01 0.11 -23.77
N GLU A 306 4.83 0.13 -24.39
CA GLU A 306 4.19 1.34 -24.86
C GLU A 306 3.86 2.29 -23.71
N PHE A 307 3.39 1.74 -22.59
CA PHE A 307 3.12 2.53 -21.40
C PHE A 307 4.41 3.06 -20.77
N VAL A 308 5.47 2.26 -20.71
CA VAL A 308 6.79 2.69 -20.23
C VAL A 308 7.32 3.87 -21.08
N LYS A 309 7.23 3.78 -22.41
CA LYS A 309 7.62 4.88 -23.31
C LYS A 309 6.79 6.16 -23.06
N GLN A 310 5.49 6.02 -22.86
CA GLN A 310 4.60 7.14 -22.51
C GLN A 310 5.01 7.79 -21.18
N MET A 311 5.32 6.97 -20.19
CA MET A 311 5.75 7.43 -18.89
C MET A 311 7.08 8.17 -18.95
N ILE A 312 8.06 7.66 -19.71
CA ILE A 312 9.32 8.35 -19.99
C ILE A 312 9.08 9.72 -20.67
N SER A 313 8.15 9.77 -21.62
CA SER A 313 7.77 11.04 -22.26
C SER A 313 7.14 12.04 -21.28
N TYR A 314 6.36 11.58 -20.31
CA TYR A 314 5.80 12.42 -19.25
C TYR A 314 6.89 12.85 -18.25
N ALA A 315 7.80 11.96 -17.92
CA ALA A 315 8.90 12.17 -16.98
C ALA A 315 9.91 13.24 -17.43
N LYS A 316 9.93 13.66 -18.70
CA LYS A 316 10.75 14.80 -19.15
C LYS A 316 10.49 16.10 -18.38
N ASN A 317 9.30 16.24 -17.78
CA ASN A 317 8.90 17.41 -17.00
C ASN A 317 8.69 17.09 -15.52
N THR A 318 8.97 15.85 -15.08
CA THR A 318 8.71 15.36 -13.72
C THR A 318 9.76 14.33 -13.35
N ASP A 319 9.85 14.01 -12.05
CA ASP A 319 10.63 12.88 -11.55
C ASP A 319 9.69 11.68 -11.31
N SER A 320 9.37 10.98 -12.40
CA SER A 320 8.35 9.92 -12.39
C SER A 320 8.93 8.58 -12.80
N GLY A 321 8.42 7.47 -12.22
CA GLY A 321 8.97 6.15 -12.49
C GLY A 321 8.11 5.01 -11.96
N PHE A 322 8.75 3.86 -11.78
CA PHE A 322 8.10 2.61 -11.45
C PHE A 322 8.71 1.93 -10.22
N ILE A 323 7.85 1.24 -9.47
CA ILE A 323 8.22 0.16 -8.55
C ILE A 323 7.60 -1.11 -9.11
N ILE A 324 8.39 -2.14 -9.38
CA ILE A 324 7.93 -3.40 -9.93
C ILE A 324 8.24 -4.53 -8.95
N SER A 325 7.21 -5.21 -8.49
CA SER A 325 7.36 -6.37 -7.58
C SER A 325 7.81 -7.59 -8.38
N ALA A 326 9.10 -7.68 -8.68
CA ALA A 326 9.70 -8.81 -9.39
C ALA A 326 9.74 -10.10 -8.54
N LEU A 327 9.80 -9.96 -7.23
CA LEU A 327 9.78 -10.98 -6.18
C LEU A 327 11.01 -11.91 -6.19
N SER A 328 11.37 -12.51 -7.31
CA SER A 328 12.47 -13.50 -7.43
C SER A 328 13.13 -13.42 -8.78
N GLY A 329 14.41 -13.73 -8.85
CA GLY A 329 15.16 -14.00 -10.09
C GLY A 329 14.82 -15.38 -10.69
N ASN A 330 14.35 -16.32 -9.86
CA ASN A 330 13.85 -17.60 -10.34
C ASN A 330 12.39 -17.46 -10.85
N GLU A 331 12.17 -17.75 -12.13
CA GLU A 331 10.86 -17.56 -12.79
C GLU A 331 9.77 -18.48 -12.24
N ILE A 332 10.11 -19.72 -11.84
CA ILE A 332 9.14 -20.69 -11.30
C ILE A 332 8.62 -20.18 -9.94
N ILE A 333 9.52 -19.73 -9.08
CA ILE A 333 9.17 -19.14 -7.79
C ILE A 333 8.35 -17.87 -7.98
N ARG A 334 8.74 -17.03 -8.93
CA ARG A 334 7.99 -15.80 -9.27
C ARG A 334 6.55 -16.11 -9.67
N ILE A 335 6.34 -17.05 -10.60
CA ILE A 335 5.01 -17.46 -11.07
C ILE A 335 4.19 -18.06 -9.94
N LYS A 336 4.79 -18.91 -9.09
CA LYS A 336 4.15 -19.51 -7.92
C LYS A 336 3.64 -18.46 -6.92
N ASN A 337 4.30 -17.30 -6.89
CA ASN A 337 3.91 -16.16 -6.04
C ASN A 337 3.06 -15.10 -6.77
N GLY A 338 2.43 -15.47 -7.91
CA GLY A 338 1.42 -14.66 -8.58
C GLY A 338 1.94 -13.61 -9.57
N LYS A 339 3.21 -13.69 -9.97
CA LYS A 339 3.82 -12.77 -10.94
C LYS A 339 4.14 -13.52 -12.24
N HIS A 340 3.32 -13.29 -13.27
CA HIS A 340 3.31 -14.10 -14.50
C HIS A 340 4.15 -13.49 -15.63
N PHE A 341 5.42 -13.17 -15.36
CA PHE A 341 6.34 -12.63 -16.36
C PHE A 341 7.76 -13.19 -16.21
N LYS A 342 8.51 -13.23 -17.32
CA LYS A 342 9.85 -13.81 -17.41
C LYS A 342 10.97 -12.77 -17.21
N ASN A 343 12.18 -13.20 -16.88
CA ASN A 343 13.35 -12.34 -16.68
C ASN A 343 13.68 -11.51 -17.92
N ASN A 344 13.65 -12.11 -19.13
CA ASN A 344 13.91 -11.37 -20.36
C ASN A 344 12.93 -10.20 -20.56
N LYS A 345 11.66 -10.31 -20.11
CA LYS A 345 10.69 -9.22 -20.20
C LYS A 345 10.98 -8.10 -19.18
N ILE A 346 11.46 -8.45 -18.00
CA ILE A 346 11.92 -7.46 -17.02
C ILE A 346 13.11 -6.69 -17.58
N LEU A 347 14.10 -7.40 -18.14
CA LEU A 347 15.28 -6.78 -18.76
C LEU A 347 14.93 -5.88 -19.94
N GLU A 348 13.96 -6.27 -20.78
CA GLU A 348 13.46 -5.40 -21.85
C GLU A 348 12.94 -4.06 -21.31
N ILE A 349 12.13 -4.08 -20.23
CA ILE A 349 11.61 -2.87 -19.60
C ILE A 349 12.74 -2.05 -18.96
N ALA A 350 13.63 -2.72 -18.22
CA ALA A 350 14.78 -2.07 -17.60
C ALA A 350 15.69 -1.39 -18.64
N LYS A 351 15.99 -2.06 -19.77
CA LYS A 351 16.76 -1.49 -20.89
C LYS A 351 16.08 -0.27 -21.55
N ILE A 352 14.76 -0.22 -21.60
CA ILE A 352 14.05 0.97 -22.09
C ILE A 352 14.21 2.14 -21.12
N ILE A 353 14.08 1.87 -19.82
CA ILE A 353 14.16 2.90 -18.78
C ILE A 353 15.61 3.36 -18.60
N SER A 354 16.61 2.46 -18.66
CA SER A 354 18.02 2.83 -18.49
C SER A 354 18.51 3.90 -19.47
N LYS A 355 17.88 3.99 -20.64
CA LYS A 355 18.15 5.03 -21.66
C LYS A 355 17.53 6.39 -21.36
N SER A 356 16.73 6.51 -20.29
CA SER A 356 16.04 7.74 -19.90
C SER A 356 16.83 8.53 -18.87
N GLU A 357 16.86 9.84 -19.00
CA GLU A 357 17.47 10.74 -18.01
C GLU A 357 16.53 11.05 -16.85
N ASN A 358 15.22 10.97 -17.07
CA ASN A 358 14.21 11.52 -16.15
C ASN A 358 13.26 10.48 -15.55
N SER A 359 13.32 9.22 -15.99
CA SER A 359 12.50 8.14 -15.43
C SER A 359 13.37 7.09 -14.78
N TYR A 360 12.81 6.35 -13.83
CA TYR A 360 13.51 5.33 -13.06
C TYR A 360 12.63 4.10 -12.81
N VAL A 361 13.26 3.00 -12.41
CA VAL A 361 12.54 1.81 -11.92
C VAL A 361 13.28 1.18 -10.74
N SER A 362 12.52 0.75 -9.73
CA SER A 362 13.01 -0.07 -8.64
C SER A 362 12.35 -1.45 -8.71
N PHE A 363 13.15 -2.50 -8.71
CA PHE A 363 12.67 -3.89 -8.68
C PHE A 363 12.74 -4.44 -7.26
N TRP A 364 11.60 -4.90 -6.74
CA TRP A 364 11.51 -5.43 -5.40
C TRP A 364 11.56 -6.96 -5.37
N PHE A 365 12.42 -7.52 -4.49
CA PHE A 365 12.66 -8.94 -4.30
C PHE A 365 12.41 -9.36 -2.85
N ALA A 366 12.17 -10.66 -2.62
CA ALA A 366 12.01 -11.25 -1.30
C ALA A 366 12.64 -12.64 -1.23
N PRO A 367 13.35 -13.00 -0.13
CA PRO A 367 13.96 -14.32 -0.01
C PRO A 367 12.97 -15.41 0.42
N ASN A 368 12.01 -15.10 1.31
CA ASN A 368 11.11 -16.06 1.94
C ASN A 368 9.80 -16.30 1.19
N LEU A 369 9.84 -16.33 -0.13
CA LEU A 369 8.67 -16.61 -0.96
C LEU A 369 8.18 -18.04 -0.81
N VAL A 370 6.90 -18.27 -1.09
CA VAL A 370 6.31 -19.60 -1.06
C VAL A 370 7.06 -20.55 -2.00
N GLY A 371 7.68 -21.58 -1.43
CA GLY A 371 8.46 -22.58 -2.15
C GLY A 371 9.88 -22.16 -2.51
N ALA A 372 10.35 -20.99 -2.07
CA ALA A 372 11.73 -20.57 -2.28
C ALA A 372 12.71 -21.35 -1.38
N THR A 373 13.92 -21.54 -1.91
CA THR A 373 15.09 -22.06 -1.18
C THR A 373 16.23 -21.06 -1.29
N THR A 374 17.29 -21.25 -0.52
CA THR A 374 18.52 -20.44 -0.62
C THR A 374 19.13 -20.47 -2.04
N LYS A 375 19.04 -21.61 -2.76
CA LYS A 375 19.47 -21.71 -4.16
C LYS A 375 18.69 -20.75 -5.07
N HIS A 376 17.36 -20.72 -4.96
CA HIS A 376 16.52 -19.78 -5.72
C HIS A 376 16.84 -18.31 -5.38
N PHE A 377 17.30 -18.06 -4.16
CA PHE A 377 17.72 -16.73 -3.76
C PHE A 377 19.06 -16.33 -4.38
N GLN A 378 20.01 -17.26 -4.57
CA GLN A 378 21.24 -16.98 -5.32
C GLN A 378 20.95 -16.59 -6.79
N GLU A 379 19.98 -17.23 -7.43
CA GLU A 379 19.49 -16.82 -8.75
C GLU A 379 18.90 -15.39 -8.73
N THR A 380 18.26 -15.01 -7.62
CA THR A 380 17.75 -13.65 -7.43
C THR A 380 18.88 -12.62 -7.30
N ILE A 381 19.95 -12.94 -6.58
CA ILE A 381 21.14 -12.09 -6.48
C ILE A 381 21.79 -11.88 -7.87
N SER A 382 21.97 -12.98 -8.62
CA SER A 382 22.54 -12.91 -9.96
C SER A 382 21.70 -12.03 -10.90
N PHE A 383 20.38 -12.20 -10.88
CA PHE A 383 19.47 -11.41 -11.69
C PHE A 383 19.42 -9.93 -11.26
N ALA A 384 19.51 -9.64 -9.96
CA ALA A 384 19.59 -8.27 -9.45
C ALA A 384 20.87 -7.55 -9.92
N LYS A 385 22.01 -8.27 -9.97
CA LYS A 385 23.27 -7.76 -10.52
C LYS A 385 23.11 -7.41 -12.00
N GLU A 386 22.56 -8.31 -12.81
CA GLU A 386 22.31 -8.09 -14.24
C GLU A 386 21.44 -6.84 -14.50
N LEU A 387 20.45 -6.60 -13.65
CA LEU A 387 19.63 -5.38 -13.73
C LEU A 387 20.44 -4.11 -13.43
N LEU A 388 21.29 -4.14 -12.40
CA LEU A 388 22.09 -2.97 -12.02
C LEU A 388 23.20 -2.66 -13.04
N GLU A 389 23.72 -3.65 -13.75
CA GLU A 389 24.71 -3.47 -14.82
C GLU A 389 24.24 -2.51 -15.91
N LEU A 390 22.92 -2.44 -16.14
CA LEU A 390 22.34 -1.48 -17.08
C LEU A 390 22.64 -0.02 -16.70
N ASN A 391 22.97 0.26 -15.44
CA ASN A 391 23.34 1.62 -15.01
C ASN A 391 24.73 2.05 -15.48
N VAL A 392 25.61 1.13 -15.87
CA VAL A 392 26.97 1.47 -16.30
C VAL A 392 26.93 2.42 -17.50
N LEU A 393 26.07 2.12 -18.47
CA LEU A 393 25.90 2.91 -19.69
C LEU A 393 24.70 3.86 -19.68
N ALA A 394 23.92 3.87 -18.62
CA ALA A 394 22.77 4.76 -18.51
C ALA A 394 23.23 6.23 -18.41
N PRO A 395 22.49 7.23 -18.95
CA PRO A 395 22.82 8.64 -18.77
C PRO A 395 22.97 9.03 -17.30
N LYS A 396 22.12 8.45 -16.44
CA LYS A 396 22.27 8.44 -14.98
C LYS A 396 21.83 7.08 -14.42
N PRO A 397 22.31 6.66 -13.22
CA PRO A 397 21.81 5.47 -12.55
C PRO A 397 20.30 5.63 -12.26
N ASN A 398 19.48 4.86 -12.94
CA ASN A 398 18.01 4.94 -12.81
C ASN A 398 17.33 3.56 -12.66
N ILE A 399 18.12 2.51 -12.56
CA ILE A 399 17.68 1.17 -12.19
C ILE A 399 18.09 0.92 -10.74
N ASP A 400 17.16 0.52 -9.92
CA ASP A 400 17.42 0.15 -8.53
C ASP A 400 16.84 -1.23 -8.21
N VAL A 401 17.39 -1.89 -7.20
CA VAL A 401 16.90 -3.16 -6.69
C VAL A 401 16.75 -3.09 -5.18
N LEU A 402 15.69 -3.67 -4.71
CA LEU A 402 15.25 -3.60 -3.32
C LEU A 402 14.96 -4.97 -2.80
N ILE A 403 15.16 -5.16 -1.51
CA ILE A 403 14.83 -6.40 -0.84
C ILE A 403 14.14 -6.16 0.48
N GLY A 404 13.21 -7.05 0.79
CA GLY A 404 12.58 -7.15 2.10
C GLY A 404 11.97 -8.53 2.29
N PRO A 405 11.74 -8.95 3.53
CA PRO A 405 11.00 -10.16 3.77
C PRO A 405 9.56 -10.01 3.24
N MET A 406 9.04 -11.09 2.65
CA MET A 406 7.62 -11.16 2.33
C MET A 406 6.83 -11.34 3.62
N GLU A 407 5.78 -10.57 3.78
CA GLU A 407 4.80 -10.73 4.85
C GLU A 407 3.58 -11.50 4.34
N ILE A 408 2.88 -12.17 5.26
CA ILE A 408 1.60 -12.82 4.97
C ILE A 408 0.49 -11.95 5.53
N ASP A 409 -0.35 -11.44 4.66
CA ASP A 409 -1.53 -10.69 5.09
C ASP A 409 -2.61 -11.61 5.66
N LEU A 410 -3.34 -11.13 6.66
CA LEU A 410 -4.38 -11.86 7.39
C LEU A 410 -5.43 -12.54 6.54
N THR A 411 -5.76 -11.95 5.40
CA THR A 411 -6.86 -12.40 4.54
C THR A 411 -6.37 -13.14 3.31
N SER A 412 -5.05 -13.38 3.23
CA SER A 412 -4.43 -14.05 2.09
C SER A 412 -4.78 -15.54 2.02
N TYR A 413 -4.57 -16.11 0.84
CA TYR A 413 -4.75 -17.55 0.63
C TYR A 413 -3.81 -18.38 1.51
N VAL A 414 -2.54 -17.94 1.62
CA VAL A 414 -1.54 -18.60 2.47
C VAL A 414 -1.95 -18.56 3.94
N TYR A 415 -2.43 -17.43 4.45
CA TYR A 415 -2.89 -17.32 5.82
C TYR A 415 -4.06 -18.29 6.12
N SER A 416 -5.01 -18.38 5.20
CA SER A 416 -6.19 -19.26 5.35
C SER A 416 -5.85 -20.76 5.24
N ASN A 417 -4.71 -21.10 4.64
CA ASN A 417 -4.28 -22.48 4.35
C ASN A 417 -2.84 -22.74 4.85
N PHE A 418 -2.46 -22.14 5.95
CA PHE A 418 -1.09 -22.05 6.44
C PHE A 418 -0.37 -23.40 6.51
N SER A 419 -1.03 -24.44 7.06
CA SER A 419 -0.50 -25.79 7.16
C SER A 419 -0.17 -26.43 5.81
N SER A 420 -0.94 -26.10 4.76
CA SER A 420 -0.74 -26.63 3.41
C SER A 420 0.52 -26.09 2.74
N PHE A 421 1.11 -25.02 3.25
CA PHE A 421 2.33 -24.41 2.72
C PHE A 421 3.58 -24.80 3.47
N SER A 422 3.48 -25.73 4.43
CA SER A 422 4.60 -26.14 5.31
C SER A 422 5.28 -24.94 5.98
N LEU A 423 4.48 -23.95 6.37
CA LEU A 423 4.96 -22.77 7.08
C LEU A 423 4.93 -23.08 8.57
N SER A 424 6.01 -22.77 9.27
CA SER A 424 6.06 -22.81 10.72
C SER A 424 5.90 -21.43 11.29
N GLU A 425 4.92 -21.30 12.21
CA GLU A 425 4.77 -20.21 13.18
C GLU A 425 4.61 -18.76 12.65
N PRO A 426 3.89 -17.94 13.41
CA PRO A 426 3.07 -18.23 14.59
C PRO A 426 1.58 -18.37 14.25
N VAL A 427 0.77 -18.94 15.18
CA VAL A 427 -0.70 -18.90 15.06
C VAL A 427 -1.18 -17.46 15.32
N TRP A 428 -1.21 -16.65 14.28
CA TRP A 428 -1.66 -15.25 14.35
C TRP A 428 -3.18 -15.18 14.44
N ASN A 429 -3.72 -15.51 15.60
CA ASN A 429 -5.13 -15.33 15.88
C ASN A 429 -5.41 -13.92 16.45
N TYR A 430 -6.67 -13.58 16.61
CA TYR A 430 -7.09 -12.28 17.12
C TYR A 430 -6.45 -11.92 18.48
N LYS A 431 -6.40 -12.87 19.41
CA LYS A 431 -5.79 -12.66 20.73
C LYS A 431 -4.30 -12.34 20.62
N TYR A 432 -3.58 -13.09 19.77
CA TYR A 432 -2.16 -12.83 19.50
C TYR A 432 -1.92 -11.37 19.07
N PHE A 433 -2.70 -10.86 18.10
CA PHE A 433 -2.53 -9.48 17.66
C PHE A 433 -2.83 -8.46 18.74
N ILE A 434 -3.86 -8.68 19.55
CA ILE A 434 -4.18 -7.77 20.65
C ILE A 434 -3.06 -7.77 21.68
N ASP A 435 -2.59 -8.94 22.10
CA ASP A 435 -1.52 -9.07 23.10
C ASP A 435 -0.20 -8.48 22.56
N PHE A 436 0.17 -8.79 21.31
CA PHE A 436 1.36 -8.25 20.65
C PHE A 436 1.33 -6.72 20.58
N LEU A 437 0.24 -6.14 20.10
CA LEU A 437 0.12 -4.68 19.94
C LEU A 437 0.07 -3.96 21.31
N LYS A 438 -0.49 -4.61 22.33
CA LYS A 438 -0.55 -4.07 23.69
C LYS A 438 0.82 -3.99 24.36
N THR A 439 1.66 -5.01 24.14
CA THR A 439 2.95 -5.18 24.83
C THR A 439 4.15 -4.77 24.00
N LYS A 440 3.92 -4.34 22.75
CA LYS A 440 4.99 -4.00 21.82
C LYS A 440 5.90 -2.90 22.38
N PRO A 441 7.23 -3.14 22.49
CA PRO A 441 8.18 -2.14 22.95
C PRO A 441 8.24 -0.92 22.03
N GLU A 442 8.56 0.23 22.60
CA GLU A 442 8.87 1.45 21.84
C GLU A 442 10.07 1.21 20.91
N GLY A 443 9.97 1.66 19.66
CA GLY A 443 11.03 1.51 18.66
C GLY A 443 11.04 0.19 17.88
N GLU A 444 10.29 -0.83 18.27
CA GLU A 444 10.09 -1.99 17.40
C GLU A 444 9.24 -1.62 16.18
N LYS A 445 9.72 -1.98 14.99
CA LYS A 445 8.95 -1.74 13.76
C LYS A 445 7.63 -2.48 13.79
N LEU A 446 6.54 -1.78 13.50
CA LEU A 446 5.27 -2.41 13.14
C LEU A 446 5.50 -3.24 11.88
N GLY A 447 5.03 -4.48 11.86
CA GLY A 447 5.04 -5.27 10.65
C GLY A 447 6.23 -6.22 10.53
N ASN A 448 6.31 -7.18 11.39
CA ASN A 448 7.13 -8.36 11.15
C ASN A 448 6.23 -9.61 11.12
N MET A 449 5.23 -9.59 10.19
CA MET A 449 4.50 -10.80 9.83
C MET A 449 5.28 -11.63 8.80
N SER A 450 6.61 -11.52 8.84
CA SER A 450 7.50 -12.41 8.13
C SER A 450 7.28 -13.83 8.65
N PHE A 451 7.25 -14.77 7.74
CA PHE A 451 7.02 -16.18 8.08
C PHE A 451 8.25 -17.02 7.81
N SER A 452 8.39 -18.09 8.55
CA SER A 452 9.33 -19.16 8.24
C SER A 452 8.69 -20.11 7.23
N SER A 453 9.37 -20.35 6.12
CA SER A 453 9.02 -21.44 5.21
C SER A 453 9.77 -22.72 5.63
N LYS A 454 9.42 -23.86 5.03
CA LYS A 454 10.15 -25.13 5.23
C LYS A 454 11.67 -25.01 4.99
N HIS A 455 12.09 -24.06 4.14
CA HIS A 455 13.48 -23.98 3.66
C HIS A 455 14.21 -22.72 4.13
N ILE A 456 13.49 -21.70 4.58
CA ILE A 456 14.07 -20.42 5.01
C ILE A 456 13.30 -19.93 6.23
N ASN A 457 13.96 -19.96 7.38
CA ASN A 457 13.37 -19.41 8.60
C ASN A 457 13.54 -17.88 8.68
N ILE A 458 12.87 -17.23 9.63
CA ILE A 458 12.87 -15.75 9.76
C ILE A 458 14.30 -15.22 9.97
N LYS A 459 15.12 -15.90 10.80
CA LYS A 459 16.50 -15.48 11.04
C LYS A 459 17.34 -15.56 9.77
N GLN A 460 17.23 -16.67 9.02
CA GLN A 460 17.88 -16.81 7.71
C GLN A 460 17.37 -15.77 6.71
N CYS A 461 16.05 -15.51 6.68
CA CYS A 461 15.48 -14.49 5.80
C CYS A 461 16.07 -13.11 6.05
N ASN A 462 16.19 -12.71 7.32
CA ASN A 462 16.77 -11.43 7.69
C ASN A 462 18.25 -11.36 7.29
N GLN A 463 19.03 -12.44 7.54
CA GLN A 463 20.43 -12.50 7.12
C GLN A 463 20.58 -12.39 5.60
N LEU A 464 19.77 -13.13 4.83
CA LEU A 464 19.78 -13.05 3.36
C LEU A 464 19.43 -11.64 2.86
N CYS A 465 18.53 -10.93 3.54
CA CYS A 465 18.23 -9.54 3.20
C CYS A 465 19.44 -8.62 3.45
N GLU A 466 20.15 -8.79 4.56
CA GLU A 466 21.35 -7.98 4.86
C GLU A 466 22.50 -8.31 3.91
N ASP A 467 22.77 -9.59 3.64
CA ASP A 467 23.79 -10.02 2.68
C ASP A 467 23.51 -9.44 1.28
N PHE A 468 22.26 -9.47 0.84
CA PHE A 468 21.85 -8.86 -0.43
C PHE A 468 22.12 -7.36 -0.44
N LYS A 469 21.73 -6.63 0.61
CA LYS A 469 21.95 -5.18 0.69
C LYS A 469 23.43 -4.83 0.59
N ASN A 470 24.29 -5.59 1.27
CA ASN A 470 25.74 -5.38 1.22
C ASN A 470 26.30 -5.63 -0.19
N ILE A 471 25.89 -6.73 -0.84
CA ILE A 471 26.29 -7.04 -2.23
C ILE A 471 25.84 -5.91 -3.18
N ILE A 472 24.61 -5.45 -3.05
CA ILE A 472 24.06 -4.40 -3.92
C ILE A 472 24.73 -3.05 -3.65
N LEU A 473 25.04 -2.73 -2.41
CA LEU A 473 25.77 -1.50 -2.06
C LEU A 473 27.15 -1.48 -2.71
N THR A 474 27.95 -2.53 -2.52
CA THR A 474 29.27 -2.67 -3.16
C THR A 474 29.19 -2.55 -4.68
N MET A 475 28.17 -3.17 -5.27
CA MET A 475 27.97 -3.08 -6.71
C MET A 475 27.64 -1.66 -7.20
N LYS A 476 26.79 -0.94 -6.47
CA LYS A 476 26.47 0.47 -6.76
C LYS A 476 27.71 1.36 -6.66
N GLU A 477 28.52 1.18 -5.63
CA GLU A 477 29.79 1.91 -5.45
C GLU A 477 30.75 1.64 -6.63
N ASN A 478 30.88 0.40 -7.07
CA ASN A 478 31.67 0.06 -8.25
C ASN A 478 31.12 0.74 -9.51
N ILE A 479 29.81 0.72 -9.73
CA ILE A 479 29.19 1.40 -10.88
C ILE A 479 29.46 2.90 -10.84
N GLU A 480 29.29 3.56 -9.69
CA GLU A 480 29.58 4.99 -9.52
C GLU A 480 31.05 5.31 -9.77
N TYR A 481 31.98 4.48 -9.26
CA TYR A 481 33.40 4.62 -9.50
C TYR A 481 33.74 4.56 -10.99
N PHE A 482 33.20 3.59 -11.74
CA PHE A 482 33.43 3.48 -13.19
C PHE A 482 32.80 4.64 -13.97
N ARG A 483 31.65 5.13 -13.58
CA ARG A 483 31.00 6.30 -14.19
C ARG A 483 31.79 7.59 -13.92
N GLY A 484 32.41 7.71 -12.76
CA GLY A 484 33.23 8.87 -12.39
C GLY A 484 34.59 8.92 -13.12
N LYS A 485 35.18 7.76 -13.43
CA LYS A 485 36.28 7.68 -14.35
C LYS A 485 35.73 7.81 -15.76
N LYS A 486 35.90 8.98 -16.41
CA LYS A 486 35.58 9.19 -17.82
C LYS A 486 36.10 8.01 -18.62
N VAL A 487 35.30 6.98 -18.84
CA VAL A 487 35.57 5.98 -19.85
C VAL A 487 35.53 6.78 -21.15
N TYR A 488 36.66 6.88 -21.83
CA TYR A 488 36.80 7.59 -23.08
C TYR A 488 35.60 7.30 -23.97
N PRO A 489 35.02 8.32 -24.66
CA PRO A 489 33.93 8.08 -25.59
C PRO A 489 34.41 6.97 -26.54
N LEU A 490 33.73 5.82 -26.49
CA LEU A 490 33.95 4.75 -27.44
C LEU A 490 33.79 5.33 -28.84
N ASP A 491 34.74 5.04 -29.72
CA ASP A 491 34.60 5.40 -31.12
C ASP A 491 33.18 5.03 -31.61
N LYS A 492 32.59 5.87 -32.45
CA LYS A 492 31.24 5.67 -32.98
C LYS A 492 31.03 4.32 -33.67
N ASN A 493 32.14 3.66 -34.01
CA ASN A 493 32.17 2.35 -34.64
C ASN A 493 32.23 1.17 -33.66
N LEU A 494 32.29 1.45 -32.35
CA LEU A 494 32.33 0.42 -31.32
C LEU A 494 30.98 0.27 -30.66
N GLU A 495 30.58 -0.96 -30.41
CA GLU A 495 29.37 -1.33 -29.70
C GLU A 495 29.72 -2.23 -28.53
N ILE A 496 29.20 -1.92 -27.36
CA ILE A 496 29.36 -2.80 -26.21
C ILE A 496 28.39 -3.96 -26.39
N LYS A 497 28.95 -5.16 -26.53
CA LYS A 497 28.22 -6.41 -26.67
C LYS A 497 27.76 -6.94 -25.32
N ASP A 498 28.64 -6.86 -24.32
CA ASP A 498 28.44 -7.45 -23.02
C ASP A 498 29.15 -6.67 -21.92
N ILE A 499 28.60 -6.71 -20.70
CA ILE A 499 29.17 -6.07 -19.52
C ILE A 499 29.17 -7.08 -18.39
N GLU A 500 30.33 -7.39 -17.86
CA GLU A 500 30.49 -8.27 -16.70
C GLU A 500 31.15 -7.50 -15.55
N ILE A 501 30.49 -7.47 -14.39
CA ILE A 501 30.99 -6.84 -13.17
C ILE A 501 31.49 -7.95 -12.23
N LYS A 502 32.81 -7.98 -11.99
CA LYS A 502 33.45 -8.86 -11.02
C LYS A 502 33.95 -8.08 -9.82
N ASN A 503 34.29 -8.76 -8.73
CA ASN A 503 34.74 -8.13 -7.47
C ASN A 503 35.93 -7.17 -7.62
N TYR A 504 36.65 -7.22 -8.72
CA TYR A 504 37.85 -6.43 -9.00
C TYR A 504 37.75 -5.56 -10.26
N GLY A 505 36.58 -5.48 -10.92
CA GLY A 505 36.45 -4.61 -12.09
C GLY A 505 35.18 -4.82 -12.91
N VAL A 506 34.98 -3.93 -13.87
CA VAL A 506 33.97 -4.04 -14.92
C VAL A 506 34.71 -4.46 -16.22
N PHE A 507 34.23 -5.53 -16.80
CA PHE A 507 34.77 -6.05 -18.09
C PHE A 507 33.73 -5.74 -19.17
N LEU A 508 34.20 -5.10 -20.24
CA LEU A 508 33.38 -4.74 -21.39
C LEU A 508 33.79 -5.58 -22.59
N THR A 509 32.85 -6.28 -23.16
CA THR A 509 33.04 -6.90 -24.48
C THR A 509 32.61 -5.90 -25.54
N ILE A 510 33.57 -5.46 -26.38
CA ILE A 510 33.35 -4.41 -27.37
C ILE A 510 33.42 -5.05 -28.76
N LEU A 511 32.43 -4.75 -29.59
CA LEU A 511 32.42 -5.12 -31.00
C LEU A 511 32.71 -3.91 -31.89
N ASN A 512 33.57 -4.11 -32.87
CA ASN A 512 33.76 -3.11 -33.92
C ASN A 512 32.64 -3.24 -34.97
N LYS A 513 31.83 -2.22 -35.15
CA LYS A 513 30.71 -2.20 -36.13
C LYS A 513 31.17 -2.28 -37.58
N SER A 514 32.45 -1.94 -37.86
CA SER A 514 33.00 -1.99 -39.20
C SER A 514 33.43 -3.40 -39.63
N ASN A 515 33.59 -4.35 -38.70
CA ASN A 515 33.93 -5.73 -38.98
C ASN A 515 32.71 -6.65 -38.84
N LYS A 516 31.90 -6.69 -39.89
CA LYS A 516 30.82 -7.68 -40.01
C LYS A 516 31.28 -9.08 -40.34
N ASN A 517 32.58 -9.30 -40.47
CA ASN A 517 33.20 -10.60 -40.73
C ASN A 517 34.54 -10.66 -39.99
N ILE A 518 34.54 -11.25 -38.82
CA ILE A 518 35.58 -12.15 -38.31
C ILE A 518 34.89 -13.08 -37.29
#